data_c4c9b96af70b2009f40cbe2e85b47389
#
_entry.id   c4c9b96af70b2009f40cbe2e85b47389
#
_cell.length_a   1.000
_cell.length_b   1.000
_cell.length_c   1.000
_cell.angle_alpha   90.00
_cell.angle_beta   90.00
_cell.angle_gamma   90.00
#
_symmetry.space_group_name_H-M   'P 1'
#
loop_
_entity.id
_entity.type
_entity.pdbx_description
1 polymer ?
#
loop_
_entity_poly.entity_id
_entity_poly.type
_entity_poly.pdbx_seq_one_letter_code
_entity_poly.pdbx_strand_id
1 'polypeptide(L)'
;MATAAKQQTFIVDCHICKAKVAATETGRAERSTFDDEEGQPYGKRVFVGNCPSCGTILVGESDQIDFEDFDAYEDRWSDIVRVFPLPPKSFSSWRIPRVVTDSLNEADRSFQAGANIAACVMLGRALEALCRDILEPKAAESETPPAKPKKKLMLGEGIKKLRDTKVIDDRLYDWSQQLQAFRNLAAHPEDISISREDAGDLQTFVNAIVEYVYDLADRYDEFKTRAENRAKRKKT
;
A
#
# COMPACT_ATOMS: atom_id res chain seq x y z
N MET A 1 4.42 26.39 -43.14
CA MET A 1 3.86 25.14 -42.60
C MET A 1 4.57 24.89 -41.28
N ALA A 2 3.91 25.08 -40.18
CA ALA A 2 4.52 24.80 -38.87
C ALA A 2 4.59 23.26 -38.70
N THR A 3 5.79 22.72 -38.58
CA THR A 3 6.02 21.32 -38.22
C THR A 3 5.37 21.09 -36.86
N ALA A 4 4.33 20.28 -36.79
CA ALA A 4 3.71 19.86 -35.55
C ALA A 4 4.81 19.23 -34.67
N ALA A 5 5.12 19.86 -33.54
CA ALA A 5 6.07 19.31 -32.58
C ALA A 5 5.56 17.92 -32.17
N LYS A 6 6.41 16.90 -32.31
CA LYS A 6 6.09 15.53 -31.95
C LYS A 6 5.75 15.51 -30.45
N GLN A 7 4.49 15.30 -30.13
CA GLN A 7 3.99 15.28 -28.76
C GLN A 7 4.67 14.15 -28.01
N GLN A 8 5.42 14.46 -26.95
CA GLN A 8 6.10 13.49 -26.13
C GLN A 8 5.11 12.76 -25.23
N THR A 9 5.34 11.51 -24.95
CA THR A 9 4.50 10.68 -24.07
C THR A 9 5.37 9.87 -23.12
N PHE A 10 4.81 9.53 -21.96
CA PHE A 10 5.42 8.60 -21.01
C PHE A 10 4.41 7.55 -20.56
N ILE A 11 4.89 6.34 -20.29
CA ILE A 11 4.04 5.21 -19.88
C ILE A 11 3.87 5.21 -18.37
N VAL A 12 2.63 5.27 -17.90
CA VAL A 12 2.30 5.32 -16.47
C VAL A 12 0.92 4.74 -16.19
N ASP A 13 0.69 4.26 -14.97
CA ASP A 13 -0.63 3.76 -14.56
C ASP A 13 -1.62 4.90 -14.26
N CYS A 14 -2.76 4.89 -14.93
CA CYS A 14 -3.84 5.83 -14.66
C CYS A 14 -4.80 5.26 -13.60
N HIS A 15 -4.94 5.97 -12.49
CA HIS A 15 -5.80 5.56 -11.37
C HIS A 15 -7.31 5.65 -11.68
N ILE A 16 -7.71 6.46 -12.67
CA ILE A 16 -9.10 6.55 -13.12
C ILE A 16 -9.43 5.45 -14.12
N CYS A 17 -8.58 5.28 -15.15
CA CYS A 17 -8.79 4.28 -16.20
C CYS A 17 -8.44 2.85 -15.76
N LYS A 18 -7.71 2.69 -14.65
CA LYS A 18 -7.22 1.39 -14.15
C LYS A 18 -6.35 0.64 -15.16
N ALA A 19 -5.58 1.37 -15.95
CA ALA A 19 -4.74 0.83 -17.03
C ALA A 19 -3.44 1.62 -17.17
N LYS A 20 -2.40 0.98 -17.72
CA LYS A 20 -1.21 1.68 -18.22
C LYS A 20 -1.60 2.50 -19.44
N VAL A 21 -1.21 3.76 -19.46
CA VAL A 21 -1.52 4.72 -20.54
C VAL A 21 -0.24 5.41 -21.00
N ALA A 22 -0.21 5.80 -22.28
CA ALA A 22 0.79 6.71 -22.79
C ALA A 22 0.31 8.15 -22.51
N ALA A 23 0.64 8.65 -21.31
CA ALA A 23 0.25 9.99 -20.90
C ALA A 23 0.92 11.04 -21.79
N THR A 24 0.17 12.05 -22.20
CA THR A 24 0.67 13.18 -22.97
C THR A 24 1.51 14.06 -22.07
N GLU A 25 2.80 14.17 -22.35
CA GLU A 25 3.73 14.96 -21.55
C GLU A 25 3.47 16.46 -21.75
N THR A 26 3.34 17.17 -20.64
CA THR A 26 3.18 18.64 -20.59
C THR A 26 4.37 19.33 -19.95
N GLY A 27 5.22 18.56 -19.24
CA GLY A 27 6.43 19.07 -18.62
C GLY A 27 7.32 17.96 -18.09
N ARG A 28 8.60 18.28 -17.94
CA ARG A 28 9.63 17.40 -17.40
C ARG A 28 10.60 18.20 -16.55
N ALA A 29 11.05 17.61 -15.46
CA ALA A 29 12.18 18.08 -14.69
C ALA A 29 13.18 16.94 -14.53
N GLU A 30 14.47 17.29 -14.58
CA GLU A 30 15.55 16.34 -14.38
C GLU A 30 16.55 16.93 -13.40
N ARG A 31 17.04 16.11 -12.51
CA ARG A 31 18.14 16.44 -11.62
C ARG A 31 19.14 15.30 -11.67
N SER A 32 20.39 15.62 -11.88
CA SER A 32 21.51 14.72 -11.66
C SER A 32 22.43 15.28 -10.58
N THR A 33 23.00 14.42 -9.79
CA THR A 33 23.96 14.73 -8.74
C THR A 33 24.98 13.58 -8.68
N PHE A 34 26.11 13.84 -8.07
CA PHE A 34 27.11 12.82 -7.82
C PHE A 34 27.05 12.47 -6.34
N ASP A 35 26.97 11.19 -6.00
CA ASP A 35 27.08 10.73 -4.64
C ASP A 35 28.57 10.52 -4.32
N ASP A 36 29.10 11.39 -3.47
CA ASP A 36 30.52 11.37 -3.10
C ASP A 36 30.85 10.17 -2.19
N GLU A 37 29.88 9.61 -1.48
CA GLU A 37 30.08 8.48 -0.57
C GLU A 37 30.12 7.14 -1.34
N GLU A 38 29.23 6.98 -2.31
CA GLU A 38 29.18 5.79 -3.15
C GLU A 38 29.99 5.90 -4.45
N GLY A 39 30.45 7.11 -4.78
CA GLY A 39 31.24 7.37 -5.99
C GLY A 39 30.44 7.21 -7.28
N GLN A 40 29.10 7.28 -7.20
CA GLN A 40 28.21 7.05 -8.34
C GLN A 40 27.37 8.27 -8.67
N PRO A 41 27.13 8.57 -9.95
CA PRO A 41 26.16 9.57 -10.35
C PRO A 41 24.74 9.04 -10.05
N TYR A 42 23.88 9.95 -9.59
CA TYR A 42 22.48 9.69 -9.34
C TYR A 42 21.63 10.65 -10.15
N GLY A 43 20.70 10.13 -10.92
CA GLY A 43 19.77 10.93 -11.70
C GLY A 43 18.31 10.59 -11.38
N LYS A 44 17.48 11.63 -11.32
CA LYS A 44 16.02 11.49 -11.19
C LYS A 44 15.32 12.34 -12.24
N ARG A 45 14.34 11.75 -12.91
CA ARG A 45 13.44 12.42 -13.86
C ARG A 45 12.03 12.43 -13.31
N VAL A 46 11.36 13.56 -13.43
CA VAL A 46 9.94 13.72 -13.09
C VAL A 46 9.19 14.18 -14.34
N PHE A 47 8.13 13.48 -14.67
CA PHE A 47 7.27 13.73 -15.82
C PHE A 47 5.90 14.22 -15.35
N VAL A 48 5.38 15.25 -15.97
CA VAL A 48 4.03 15.76 -15.74
C VAL A 48 3.25 15.65 -17.05
N GLY A 49 2.03 15.14 -16.98
CA GLY A 49 1.21 15.00 -18.18
C GLY A 49 -0.24 14.64 -17.88
N ASN A 50 -0.99 14.37 -18.95
CA ASN A 50 -2.40 14.07 -18.88
C ASN A 50 -2.69 12.69 -19.46
N CYS A 51 -3.61 11.96 -18.82
CA CYS A 51 -4.16 10.75 -19.39
C CYS A 51 -4.92 11.04 -20.68
N PRO A 52 -4.61 10.36 -21.79
CA PRO A 52 -5.28 10.63 -23.08
C PRO A 52 -6.76 10.24 -23.07
N SER A 53 -7.18 9.33 -22.17
CA SER A 53 -8.56 8.83 -22.12
C SER A 53 -9.46 9.64 -21.19
N CYS A 54 -9.00 9.99 -19.98
CA CYS A 54 -9.82 10.68 -18.98
C CYS A 54 -9.37 12.10 -18.64
N GLY A 55 -8.26 12.57 -19.23
CA GLY A 55 -7.73 13.93 -19.02
C GLY A 55 -7.09 14.17 -17.64
N THR A 56 -7.09 13.18 -16.72
CA THR A 56 -6.54 13.38 -15.38
C THR A 56 -5.04 13.67 -15.42
N ILE A 57 -4.59 14.54 -14.50
CA ILE A 57 -3.18 14.84 -14.35
C ILE A 57 -2.45 13.64 -13.71
N LEU A 58 -1.33 13.26 -14.30
CA LEU A 58 -0.45 12.20 -13.85
C LEU A 58 0.96 12.75 -13.71
N VAL A 59 1.60 12.41 -12.60
CA VAL A 59 3.03 12.67 -12.40
C VAL A 59 3.72 11.34 -12.16
N GLY A 60 4.78 11.10 -12.91
CA GLY A 60 5.62 9.91 -12.77
C GLY A 60 7.06 10.29 -12.50
N GLU A 61 7.79 9.42 -11.83
CA GLU A 61 9.24 9.55 -11.66
C GLU A 61 9.97 8.31 -12.16
N SER A 62 11.21 8.50 -12.53
CA SER A 62 12.14 7.46 -12.97
C SER A 62 13.51 7.79 -12.41
N ASP A 63 14.17 6.79 -11.86
CA ASP A 63 15.52 6.89 -11.33
C ASP A 63 16.51 6.34 -12.36
N GLN A 64 17.67 6.94 -12.41
CA GLN A 64 18.76 6.45 -13.25
C GLN A 64 19.28 5.14 -12.64
N ILE A 65 19.41 4.13 -13.48
CA ILE A 65 19.92 2.81 -13.10
C ILE A 65 21.11 2.47 -13.98
N ASP A 66 22.12 1.89 -13.36
CA ASP A 66 23.31 1.37 -14.01
C ASP A 66 24.26 2.40 -14.64
N PHE A 67 25.44 2.47 -14.01
CA PHE A 67 26.60 3.21 -14.49
C PHE A 67 27.81 2.29 -14.73
N GLU A 68 27.61 0.98 -14.74
CA GLU A 68 28.71 0.02 -14.84
C GLU A 68 29.49 0.11 -16.14
N ASP A 69 28.92 0.74 -17.17
CA ASP A 69 29.57 0.86 -18.50
C ASP A 69 29.67 2.34 -18.91
N PHE A 70 30.78 2.98 -18.62
CA PHE A 70 31.10 4.34 -19.09
C PHE A 70 31.11 4.45 -20.64
N ASP A 71 31.11 3.34 -21.36
CA ASP A 71 31.03 3.27 -22.81
C ASP A 71 29.60 3.12 -23.37
N ALA A 72 28.59 2.95 -22.53
CA ALA A 72 27.21 2.89 -22.99
C ALA A 72 26.68 4.30 -23.28
N TYR A 73 26.51 4.61 -24.56
CA TYR A 73 25.97 5.89 -25.05
C TYR A 73 24.52 6.17 -24.67
N GLU A 74 23.85 5.31 -23.90
CA GLU A 74 22.47 5.47 -23.47
C GLU A 74 22.34 5.35 -21.96
N ASP A 75 21.93 6.44 -21.33
CA ASP A 75 21.49 6.44 -19.92
C ASP A 75 20.36 5.44 -19.73
N ARG A 76 20.53 4.49 -18.82
CA ARG A 76 19.45 3.57 -18.43
C ARG A 76 18.61 4.17 -17.32
N TRP A 77 17.32 4.09 -17.48
CA TRP A 77 16.33 4.62 -16.54
C TRP A 77 15.37 3.53 -16.12
N SER A 78 14.93 3.57 -14.87
CA SER A 78 13.88 2.68 -14.37
C SER A 78 12.57 2.91 -15.10
N ASP A 79 11.65 1.95 -14.99
CA ASP A 79 10.26 2.18 -15.38
C ASP A 79 9.70 3.38 -14.64
N ILE A 80 8.86 4.16 -15.33
CA ILE A 80 8.23 5.33 -14.73
C ILE A 80 7.16 4.88 -13.73
N VAL A 81 7.34 5.27 -12.47
CA VAL A 81 6.41 5.00 -11.38
C VAL A 81 5.54 6.23 -11.13
N ARG A 82 4.23 6.04 -11.02
CA ARG A 82 3.32 7.14 -10.71
C ARG A 82 3.53 7.62 -9.27
N VAL A 83 3.75 8.92 -9.11
CA VAL A 83 3.92 9.58 -7.81
C VAL A 83 2.78 10.53 -7.47
N PHE A 84 1.98 10.93 -8.45
CA PHE A 84 0.77 11.72 -8.20
C PHE A 84 -0.36 11.33 -9.18
N PRO A 85 -1.58 11.11 -8.68
CA PRO A 85 -1.89 10.82 -7.28
C PRO A 85 -1.08 9.63 -6.78
N LEU A 86 -0.61 9.66 -5.52
CA LEU A 86 0.19 8.58 -4.95
C LEU A 86 -0.57 7.24 -5.06
N PRO A 87 0.04 6.19 -5.60
CA PRO A 87 -0.64 4.91 -5.67
C PRO A 87 -0.86 4.34 -4.26
N PRO A 88 -2.02 3.72 -4.00
CA PRO A 88 -2.25 3.04 -2.73
C PRO A 88 -1.25 1.89 -2.56
N LYS A 89 -0.90 1.58 -1.31
CA LYS A 89 -0.08 0.41 -1.02
C LYS A 89 -0.77 -0.85 -1.54
N SER A 90 -0.05 -1.66 -2.29
CA SER A 90 -0.53 -2.96 -2.77
C SER A 90 0.00 -4.07 -1.89
N PHE A 91 -0.81 -5.12 -1.73
CA PHE A 91 -0.46 -6.34 -1.00
C PHE A 91 -0.49 -7.52 -1.96
N SER A 92 0.36 -8.50 -1.73
CA SER A 92 0.54 -9.66 -2.63
C SER A 92 -0.28 -10.87 -2.22
N SER A 93 -0.67 -10.98 -0.95
CA SER A 93 -1.42 -12.14 -0.45
C SER A 93 -2.84 -12.17 -0.99
N TRP A 94 -3.21 -13.29 -1.61
CA TRP A 94 -4.57 -13.57 -2.06
C TRP A 94 -5.55 -13.87 -0.90
N ARG A 95 -5.02 -14.11 0.30
CA ARG A 95 -5.81 -14.42 1.51
C ARG A 95 -6.46 -13.21 2.13
N ILE A 96 -6.05 -12.00 1.76
CA ILE A 96 -6.59 -10.77 2.32
C ILE A 96 -8.06 -10.64 1.94
N PRO A 97 -9.00 -10.56 2.91
CA PRO A 97 -10.41 -10.40 2.62
C PRO A 97 -10.67 -9.11 1.84
N ARG A 98 -11.57 -9.18 0.87
CA ARG A 98 -11.94 -8.04 0.02
C ARG A 98 -12.37 -6.81 0.85
N VAL A 99 -13.08 -7.02 1.96
CA VAL A 99 -13.49 -5.93 2.85
C VAL A 99 -12.30 -5.19 3.46
N VAL A 100 -11.16 -5.86 3.69
CA VAL A 100 -9.92 -5.23 4.15
C VAL A 100 -9.33 -4.37 3.04
N THR A 101 -9.12 -4.94 1.86
CA THR A 101 -8.54 -4.21 0.71
C THR A 101 -9.41 -3.04 0.26
N ASP A 102 -10.73 -3.21 0.21
CA ASP A 102 -11.66 -2.12 -0.14
C ASP A 102 -11.58 -0.98 0.89
N SER A 103 -11.53 -1.33 2.19
CA SER A 103 -11.42 -0.32 3.27
C SER A 103 -10.09 0.43 3.22
N LEU A 104 -8.98 -0.25 2.94
CA LEU A 104 -7.67 0.38 2.78
C LEU A 104 -7.63 1.32 1.56
N ASN A 105 -8.23 0.91 0.44
CA ASN A 105 -8.31 1.74 -0.75
C ASN A 105 -9.19 2.98 -0.52
N GLU A 106 -10.27 2.88 0.26
CA GLU A 106 -11.10 4.03 0.62
C GLU A 106 -10.37 4.95 1.62
N ALA A 107 -9.63 4.38 2.59
CA ALA A 107 -8.79 5.14 3.49
C ALA A 107 -7.75 5.96 2.74
N ASP A 108 -7.04 5.33 1.79
CA ASP A 108 -6.02 5.98 0.98
C ASP A 108 -6.62 7.14 0.15
N ARG A 109 -7.75 6.91 -0.53
CA ARG A 109 -8.44 7.98 -1.27
C ARG A 109 -8.86 9.14 -0.38
N SER A 110 -9.37 8.84 0.82
CA SER A 110 -9.76 9.86 1.80
C SER A 110 -8.55 10.65 2.29
N PHE A 111 -7.45 9.97 2.59
CA PHE A 111 -6.20 10.59 3.03
C PHE A 111 -5.61 11.51 1.94
N GLN A 112 -5.58 11.05 0.69
CA GLN A 112 -5.09 11.87 -0.43
C GLN A 112 -5.96 13.11 -0.65
N ALA A 113 -7.28 13.01 -0.42
CA ALA A 113 -8.21 14.13 -0.50
C ALA A 113 -8.15 15.07 0.72
N GLY A 114 -7.32 14.78 1.74
CA GLY A 114 -7.25 15.57 2.98
C GLY A 114 -8.39 15.29 3.97
N ALA A 115 -9.24 14.29 3.73
CA ALA A 115 -10.33 13.89 4.61
C ALA A 115 -9.81 12.94 5.71
N ASN A 116 -8.99 13.49 6.63
CA ASN A 116 -8.25 12.70 7.63
C ASN A 116 -9.17 11.87 8.54
N ILE A 117 -10.29 12.43 8.98
CA ILE A 117 -11.29 11.74 9.82
C ILE A 117 -11.84 10.51 9.08
N ALA A 118 -12.24 10.66 7.82
CA ALA A 118 -12.76 9.57 7.02
C ALA A 118 -11.70 8.49 6.78
N ALA A 119 -10.44 8.88 6.54
CA ALA A 119 -9.32 7.95 6.44
C ALA A 119 -9.18 7.11 7.71
N CYS A 120 -9.17 7.72 8.89
CA CYS A 120 -9.07 7.02 10.17
C CYS A 120 -10.22 6.05 10.41
N VAL A 121 -11.46 6.42 10.06
CA VAL A 121 -12.63 5.54 10.18
C VAL A 121 -12.47 4.31 9.30
N MET A 122 -12.02 4.49 8.05
CA MET A 122 -11.82 3.39 7.11
C MET A 122 -10.64 2.49 7.49
N LEU A 123 -9.57 3.04 8.05
CA LEU A 123 -8.47 2.26 8.63
C LEU A 123 -8.95 1.39 9.81
N GLY A 124 -9.76 1.96 10.68
CA GLY A 124 -10.40 1.22 11.78
C GLY A 124 -11.28 0.07 11.28
N ARG A 125 -12.07 0.31 10.21
CA ARG A 125 -12.89 -0.73 9.56
C ARG A 125 -12.04 -1.85 8.98
N ALA A 126 -10.93 -1.52 8.32
CA ALA A 126 -9.99 -2.51 7.79
C ALA A 126 -9.44 -3.41 8.89
N LEU A 127 -9.03 -2.82 10.01
CA LEU A 127 -8.49 -3.57 11.15
C LEU A 127 -9.54 -4.42 11.87
N GLU A 128 -10.80 -3.93 12.01
CA GLU A 128 -11.90 -4.76 12.51
C GLU A 128 -12.17 -5.98 11.61
N ALA A 129 -12.11 -5.79 10.30
CA ALA A 129 -12.31 -6.87 9.33
C ALA A 129 -11.18 -7.90 9.40
N LEU A 130 -9.92 -7.45 9.54
CA LEU A 130 -8.76 -8.31 9.77
C LEU A 130 -8.92 -9.12 11.06
N CYS A 131 -9.27 -8.48 12.17
CA CYS A 131 -9.49 -9.18 13.44
C CYS A 131 -10.53 -10.29 13.31
N ARG A 132 -11.62 -10.04 12.59
CA ARG A 132 -12.66 -11.05 12.35
C ARG A 132 -12.15 -12.21 11.48
N ASP A 133 -11.44 -11.92 10.40
CA ASP A 133 -10.93 -12.97 9.51
C ASP A 133 -9.98 -13.92 10.23
N ILE A 134 -9.12 -13.39 11.11
CA ILE A 134 -8.11 -14.19 11.80
C ILE A 134 -8.69 -14.92 13.03
N LEU A 135 -9.59 -14.27 13.77
CA LEU A 135 -10.05 -14.77 15.07
C LEU A 135 -11.37 -15.55 15.01
N GLU A 136 -12.20 -15.32 13.99
CA GLU A 136 -13.42 -16.08 13.82
C GLU A 136 -13.12 -17.37 13.05
N PRO A 137 -13.50 -18.55 13.58
CA PRO A 137 -13.35 -19.78 12.82
C PRO A 137 -14.14 -19.64 11.52
N LYS A 138 -13.47 -19.84 10.39
CA LYS A 138 -14.13 -19.93 9.08
C LYS A 138 -15.17 -21.02 9.24
N ALA A 139 -16.46 -20.65 9.15
CA ALA A 139 -17.53 -21.61 9.23
C ALA A 139 -17.28 -22.68 8.17
N ALA A 140 -16.86 -23.88 8.59
CA ALA A 140 -17.02 -25.04 7.76
C ALA A 140 -18.51 -25.02 7.35
N GLU A 141 -18.79 -25.21 6.08
CA GLU A 141 -20.12 -25.25 5.45
C GLU A 141 -21.08 -26.16 6.26
N SER A 142 -21.53 -25.67 7.41
CA SER A 142 -22.56 -26.32 8.18
C SER A 142 -23.89 -25.74 7.71
N GLU A 143 -24.69 -26.55 7.07
CA GLU A 143 -26.02 -26.23 6.53
C GLU A 143 -27.04 -25.72 7.58
N THR A 144 -26.65 -25.58 8.82
CA THR A 144 -27.50 -25.08 9.91
C THR A 144 -27.14 -23.64 10.26
N PRO A 145 -28.07 -22.69 10.12
CA PRO A 145 -27.86 -21.32 10.57
C PRO A 145 -27.60 -21.28 12.09
N PRO A 146 -26.65 -20.45 12.56
CA PRO A 146 -26.34 -20.37 13.99
C PRO A 146 -27.56 -19.89 14.77
N ALA A 147 -27.91 -20.60 15.82
CA ALA A 147 -29.11 -20.38 16.63
C ALA A 147 -29.13 -19.05 17.41
N LYS A 148 -28.04 -18.26 17.42
CA LYS A 148 -27.96 -16.91 18.01
C LYS A 148 -27.00 -16.02 17.18
N PRO A 149 -27.31 -14.72 17.02
CA PRO A 149 -26.35 -13.78 16.41
C PRO A 149 -25.08 -13.75 17.25
N LYS A 150 -23.92 -14.09 16.63
CA LYS A 150 -22.62 -13.99 17.31
C LYS A 150 -22.39 -12.55 17.76
N LYS A 151 -21.98 -12.37 19.02
CA LYS A 151 -21.63 -11.05 19.56
C LYS A 151 -20.57 -10.43 18.66
N LYS A 152 -20.85 -9.24 18.15
CA LYS A 152 -19.94 -8.54 17.23
C LYS A 152 -18.62 -8.24 17.94
N LEU A 153 -17.51 -8.73 17.42
CA LEU A 153 -16.20 -8.50 17.99
C LEU A 153 -15.85 -7.00 17.86
N MET A 154 -15.63 -6.34 18.99
CA MET A 154 -15.21 -4.95 19.03
C MET A 154 -13.72 -4.85 18.70
N LEU A 155 -13.29 -3.74 18.08
CA LEU A 155 -11.90 -3.54 17.65
C LEU A 155 -10.90 -3.80 18.79
N GLY A 156 -11.10 -3.21 19.97
CA GLY A 156 -10.21 -3.39 21.12
C GLY A 156 -10.12 -4.82 21.62
N GLU A 157 -11.26 -5.55 21.67
CA GLU A 157 -11.26 -6.98 22.00
C GLU A 157 -10.54 -7.80 20.93
N GLY A 158 -10.72 -7.45 19.66
CA GLY A 158 -10.05 -8.11 18.53
C GLY A 158 -8.54 -7.97 18.61
N ILE A 159 -8.06 -6.76 18.76
CA ILE A 159 -6.63 -6.47 18.89
C ILE A 159 -6.00 -7.17 20.10
N LYS A 160 -6.69 -7.14 21.26
CA LYS A 160 -6.22 -7.86 22.45
C LYS A 160 -6.09 -9.35 22.19
N LYS A 161 -7.08 -9.97 21.53
CA LYS A 161 -7.02 -11.38 21.16
C LYS A 161 -5.92 -11.70 20.19
N LEU A 162 -5.64 -10.83 19.20
CA LEU A 162 -4.50 -11.01 18.28
C LEU A 162 -3.16 -11.08 19.03
N ARG A 163 -2.99 -10.26 20.09
CA ARG A 163 -1.83 -10.33 20.97
C ARG A 163 -1.82 -11.62 21.79
N ASP A 164 -2.92 -11.93 22.45
CA ASP A 164 -3.05 -13.09 23.35
C ASP A 164 -2.81 -14.41 22.60
N THR A 165 -3.18 -14.47 21.32
CA THR A 165 -2.89 -15.58 20.40
C THR A 165 -1.52 -15.49 19.69
N LYS A 166 -0.70 -14.48 20.01
CA LYS A 166 0.64 -14.25 19.44
C LYS A 166 0.65 -14.03 17.92
N VAL A 167 -0.45 -13.56 17.36
CA VAL A 167 -0.52 -13.11 15.96
C VAL A 167 0.21 -11.79 15.80
N ILE A 168 0.15 -10.91 16.82
CA ILE A 168 0.92 -9.67 16.91
C ILE A 168 1.71 -9.65 18.21
N ASP A 169 2.85 -8.94 18.22
CA ASP A 169 3.68 -8.74 19.41
C ASP A 169 3.18 -7.58 20.28
N ASP A 170 3.82 -7.38 21.45
CA ASP A 170 3.42 -6.32 22.39
C ASP A 170 3.64 -4.91 21.80
N ARG A 171 4.63 -4.69 20.93
CA ARG A 171 4.87 -3.38 20.29
C ARG A 171 3.75 -3.02 19.33
N LEU A 172 3.33 -3.96 18.50
CA LEU A 172 2.20 -3.78 17.60
C LEU A 172 0.89 -3.61 18.40
N TYR A 173 0.75 -4.32 19.51
CA TYR A 173 -0.38 -4.14 20.41
C TYR A 173 -0.44 -2.73 21.01
N ASP A 174 0.65 -2.24 21.59
CA ASP A 174 0.72 -0.91 22.20
C ASP A 174 0.41 0.19 21.17
N TRP A 175 0.94 0.06 19.97
CA TRP A 175 0.63 0.99 18.88
C TRP A 175 -0.85 0.93 18.47
N SER A 176 -1.43 -0.25 18.45
CA SER A 176 -2.84 -0.45 18.11
C SER A 176 -3.82 0.15 19.14
N GLN A 177 -3.41 0.30 20.40
CA GLN A 177 -4.19 1.01 21.42
C GLN A 177 -4.32 2.50 21.10
N GLN A 178 -3.25 3.12 20.60
CA GLN A 178 -3.29 4.51 20.13
C GLN A 178 -4.25 4.65 18.94
N LEU A 179 -4.21 3.71 18.00
CA LEU A 179 -5.10 3.68 16.84
C LEU A 179 -6.58 3.57 17.26
N GLN A 180 -6.90 2.73 18.25
CA GLN A 180 -8.25 2.62 18.75
C GLN A 180 -8.75 3.95 19.34
N ALA A 181 -7.88 4.68 20.06
CA ALA A 181 -8.20 6.00 20.57
C ALA A 181 -8.55 6.97 19.43
N PHE A 182 -7.71 7.08 18.40
CA PHE A 182 -7.95 7.93 17.22
C PHE A 182 -9.23 7.54 16.46
N ARG A 183 -9.48 6.24 16.27
CA ARG A 183 -10.72 5.77 15.60
C ARG A 183 -11.94 6.14 16.40
N ASN A 184 -11.91 6.02 17.72
CA ASN A 184 -13.02 6.40 18.57
C ASN A 184 -13.26 7.91 18.50
N LEU A 185 -12.22 8.72 18.55
CA LEU A 185 -12.28 10.17 18.34
C LEU A 185 -12.91 10.51 16.98
N ALA A 186 -12.46 9.85 15.89
CA ALA A 186 -12.99 10.07 14.55
C ALA A 186 -14.48 9.66 14.39
N ALA A 187 -14.97 8.73 15.22
CA ALA A 187 -16.34 8.22 15.16
C ALA A 187 -17.34 9.04 16.01
N HIS A 188 -16.88 9.90 16.91
CA HIS A 188 -17.73 10.73 17.77
C HIS A 188 -17.76 12.19 17.26
N PRO A 189 -18.91 12.89 17.33
CA PRO A 189 -19.07 14.26 16.85
C PRO A 189 -18.49 15.30 17.84
N GLU A 190 -17.35 14.99 18.42
CA GLU A 190 -16.62 15.92 19.28
C GLU A 190 -15.74 16.83 18.42
N ASP A 191 -15.42 18.01 18.93
CA ASP A 191 -14.66 19.05 18.21
C ASP A 191 -13.15 18.70 18.17
N ILE A 192 -12.82 17.59 17.45
CA ILE A 192 -11.46 17.06 17.37
C ILE A 192 -10.96 17.19 15.94
N SER A 193 -9.81 17.82 15.80
CA SER A 193 -9.05 17.84 14.54
C SER A 193 -8.03 16.69 14.52
N ILE A 194 -8.07 15.86 13.49
CA ILE A 194 -7.04 14.87 13.22
C ILE A 194 -6.09 15.46 12.20
N SER A 195 -4.82 15.59 12.57
CA SER A 195 -3.80 16.10 11.66
C SER A 195 -3.54 15.13 10.51
N ARG A 196 -2.91 15.62 9.44
CA ARG A 196 -2.46 14.78 8.33
C ARG A 196 -1.37 13.79 8.78
N GLU A 197 -0.52 14.22 9.72
CA GLU A 197 0.55 13.38 10.27
C GLU A 197 -0.05 12.20 11.06
N ASP A 198 -1.01 12.47 11.97
CA ASP A 198 -1.69 11.41 12.72
C ASP A 198 -2.36 10.38 11.79
N ALA A 199 -3.08 10.86 10.77
CA ALA A 199 -3.75 9.98 9.81
C ALA A 199 -2.73 9.17 8.97
N GLY A 200 -1.59 9.77 8.63
CA GLY A 200 -0.48 9.11 7.92
C GLY A 200 0.19 8.03 8.76
N ASP A 201 0.43 8.30 10.03
CA ASP A 201 0.99 7.33 10.96
C ASP A 201 0.05 6.14 11.16
N LEU A 202 -1.26 6.40 11.29
CA LEU A 202 -2.27 5.37 11.36
C LEU A 202 -2.33 4.51 10.10
N GLN A 203 -2.24 5.14 8.92
CA GLN A 203 -2.22 4.41 7.65
C GLN A 203 -0.99 3.51 7.55
N THR A 204 0.19 4.04 7.90
CA THR A 204 1.44 3.28 7.92
C THR A 204 1.33 2.08 8.84
N PHE A 205 0.78 2.27 10.02
CA PHE A 205 0.61 1.22 11.01
C PHE A 205 -0.36 0.12 10.55
N VAL A 206 -1.56 0.48 10.08
CA VAL A 206 -2.54 -0.52 9.60
C VAL A 206 -2.00 -1.29 8.42
N ASN A 207 -1.31 -0.62 7.48
CA ASN A 207 -0.64 -1.27 6.37
C ASN A 207 0.43 -2.27 6.84
N ALA A 208 1.22 -1.90 7.86
CA ALA A 208 2.23 -2.79 8.44
C ALA A 208 1.61 -4.05 9.07
N ILE A 209 0.49 -3.90 9.80
CA ILE A 209 -0.23 -5.07 10.36
C ILE A 209 -0.76 -5.98 9.26
N VAL A 210 -1.39 -5.43 8.22
CA VAL A 210 -1.93 -6.22 7.10
C VAL A 210 -0.81 -6.97 6.39
N GLU A 211 0.31 -6.29 6.11
CA GLU A 211 1.50 -6.92 5.53
C GLU A 211 2.06 -8.03 6.42
N TYR A 212 2.19 -7.77 7.72
CA TYR A 212 2.71 -8.74 8.68
C TYR A 212 1.85 -10.00 8.77
N VAL A 213 0.53 -9.80 8.86
CA VAL A 213 -0.42 -10.90 9.07
C VAL A 213 -0.62 -11.76 7.82
N TYR A 214 -0.58 -11.17 6.63
CA TYR A 214 -0.87 -11.88 5.39
C TYR A 214 0.37 -12.05 4.50
N ASP A 215 0.99 -10.98 4.03
CA ASP A 215 2.07 -11.05 3.04
C ASP A 215 3.33 -11.71 3.60
N LEU A 216 3.75 -11.34 4.82
CA LEU A 216 4.94 -11.93 5.44
C LEU A 216 4.69 -13.38 5.87
N ALA A 217 3.47 -13.72 6.28
CA ALA A 217 3.11 -15.11 6.58
C ALA A 217 3.20 -15.99 5.33
N ASP A 218 2.66 -15.53 4.19
CA ASP A 218 2.74 -16.27 2.92
C ASP A 218 4.19 -16.43 2.45
N ARG A 219 4.98 -15.36 2.52
CA ARG A 219 6.41 -15.40 2.17
C ARG A 219 7.22 -16.35 3.06
N TYR A 220 6.89 -16.41 4.35
CA TYR A 220 7.53 -17.33 5.28
C TYR A 220 7.22 -18.79 4.90
N ASP A 221 5.96 -19.12 4.62
CA ASP A 221 5.53 -20.46 4.24
C ASP A 221 6.19 -20.90 2.92
N GLU A 222 6.26 -20.00 1.94
CA GLU A 222 6.98 -20.25 0.69
C GLU A 222 8.48 -20.48 0.91
N PHE A 223 9.10 -19.64 1.75
CA PHE A 223 10.53 -19.79 2.08
C PHE A 223 10.80 -21.14 2.73
N LYS A 224 9.98 -21.54 3.70
CA LYS A 224 10.07 -22.84 4.39
C LYS A 224 9.94 -23.99 3.40
N THR A 225 8.95 -23.94 2.53
CA THR A 225 8.75 -24.95 1.48
C THR A 225 9.96 -25.06 0.55
N ARG A 226 10.53 -23.91 0.12
CA ARG A 226 11.75 -23.92 -0.70
C ARG A 226 12.95 -24.50 0.05
N ALA A 227 13.12 -24.21 1.34
CA ALA A 227 14.20 -24.74 2.16
C ALA A 227 14.10 -26.27 2.32
N GLU A 228 12.91 -26.79 2.61
CA GLU A 228 12.63 -28.23 2.71
C GLU A 228 12.92 -28.98 1.38
N ASN A 229 12.49 -28.40 0.26
CA ASN A 229 12.73 -28.99 -1.06
C ASN A 229 14.23 -29.03 -1.41
N ARG A 230 15.00 -27.99 -1.03
CA ARG A 230 16.47 -27.99 -1.17
C ARG A 230 17.14 -29.07 -0.31
N ALA A 231 16.65 -29.26 0.92
CA ALA A 231 17.19 -30.30 1.82
C ALA A 231 16.92 -31.72 1.27
N LYS A 232 15.75 -31.95 0.68
CA LYS A 232 15.39 -33.24 0.04
C LYS A 232 16.29 -33.55 -1.16
N ARG A 233 16.55 -32.56 -2.03
CA ARG A 233 17.43 -32.71 -3.22
C ARG A 233 18.88 -32.99 -2.88
N LYS A 234 19.37 -32.62 -1.70
CA LYS A 234 20.75 -32.91 -1.26
C LYS A 234 20.92 -34.31 -0.68
N LYS A 235 19.83 -35.03 -0.41
CA LYS A 235 19.84 -36.41 0.14
C LYS A 235 19.65 -37.49 -0.91
N THR A 236 19.36 -37.07 -2.14
CA THR A 236 19.29 -37.92 -3.35
C THR A 236 20.53 -37.73 -4.19
#